data_a3831100bc84766672c0384c7f4225b6
#
_entry.id   a3831100bc84766672c0384c7f4225b6
#
_cell.length_a   1.000
_cell.length_b   1.000
_cell.length_c   1.000
_cell.angle_alpha   90.00
_cell.angle_beta   90.00
_cell.angle_gamma   90.00
#
_symmetry.space_group_name_H-M   'P 1'
#
loop_
_entity.id
_entity.type
_entity.pdbx_description
1 polymer ?
#
loop_
_entity_poly.entity_id
_entity_poly.type
_entity_poly.pdbx_seq_one_letter_code
_entity_poly.pdbx_strand_id
1 'polypeptide(L)'
;QMCIRDRKQGLTLMRQVEVKEAERNIAFCDSLLPIKLEEVEGLKKGFAFEKDSVYEEIGNYIWKQQTIERNVQRCYVRCGVNEEGEMYLASVYYGGRPIEHTGIKLSLKDGQFAETASIPYDGGLNYRFKDMGSTTEVVTYKGEHCVDAVKFIYDNEKERIKVEYTGGKPYIIYMADADKKAIVNTFNLATVLSDIKSMNTLKEKSEKKIAYLKNKLEE
;
A
#
# COMPACT_ATOMS: atom_id res chain seq x y z
N GLN A 1 -3.34 55.66 10.30
CA GLN A 1 -2.59 55.00 11.40
C GLN A 1 -3.41 53.88 12.08
N MET A 2 -4.72 54.01 12.26
CA MET A 2 -5.61 52.99 12.87
C MET A 2 -5.61 51.67 12.03
N CYS A 3 -5.76 51.74 10.71
CA CYS A 3 -5.83 50.56 9.82
C CYS A 3 -4.56 49.65 9.83
N ILE A 4 -3.36 50.22 9.97
CA ILE A 4 -2.10 49.47 10.02
C ILE A 4 -1.94 48.74 11.35
N ARG A 5 -2.37 49.38 12.48
CA ARG A 5 -2.32 48.78 13.83
C ARG A 5 -3.25 47.59 13.94
N ASP A 6 -4.48 47.73 13.43
CA ASP A 6 -5.47 46.65 13.43
C ASP A 6 -5.02 45.48 12.57
N ARG A 7 -4.39 45.73 11.41
CA ARG A 7 -3.81 44.69 10.54
C ARG A 7 -2.66 43.91 11.23
N LYS A 8 -1.80 44.61 11.98
CA LYS A 8 -0.69 43.99 12.74
C LYS A 8 -1.23 43.09 13.84
N GLN A 9 -2.24 43.57 14.60
CA GLN A 9 -2.90 42.81 15.65
C GLN A 9 -3.65 41.58 15.08
N GLY A 10 -4.32 41.72 13.95
CA GLY A 10 -4.99 40.61 13.27
C GLY A 10 -4.02 39.51 12.80
N LEU A 11 -2.87 39.90 12.25
CA LEU A 11 -1.82 38.95 11.87
C LEU A 11 -1.19 38.21 13.06
N THR A 12 -0.99 38.93 14.20
CA THR A 12 -0.49 38.31 15.42
C THR A 12 -1.49 37.31 15.98
N LEU A 13 -2.76 37.64 16.00
CA LEU A 13 -3.82 36.72 16.44
C LEU A 13 -3.92 35.48 15.54
N MET A 14 -3.88 35.66 14.20
CA MET A 14 -3.84 34.56 13.26
C MET A 14 -2.67 33.61 13.57
N ARG A 15 -1.45 34.13 13.72
CA ARG A 15 -0.27 33.33 14.04
C ARG A 15 -0.43 32.54 15.34
N GLN A 16 -1.01 33.17 16.37
CA GLN A 16 -1.28 32.49 17.65
C GLN A 16 -2.30 31.34 17.49
N VAL A 17 -3.35 31.53 16.69
CA VAL A 17 -4.32 30.48 16.38
C VAL A 17 -3.66 29.33 15.65
N GLU A 18 -2.82 29.62 14.65
CA GLU A 18 -2.09 28.61 13.90
C GLU A 18 -1.09 27.82 14.77
N VAL A 19 -0.43 28.46 15.74
CA VAL A 19 0.42 27.78 16.73
C VAL A 19 -0.42 26.80 17.56
N LYS A 20 -1.57 27.23 18.09
CA LYS A 20 -2.46 26.37 18.87
C LYS A 20 -3.00 25.18 18.04
N GLU A 21 -3.30 25.38 16.77
CA GLU A 21 -3.72 24.30 15.87
C GLU A 21 -2.59 23.28 15.70
N ALA A 22 -1.37 23.74 15.45
CA ALA A 22 -0.21 22.85 15.31
C ALA A 22 0.11 22.10 16.63
N GLU A 23 -0.03 22.74 17.79
CA GLU A 23 0.11 22.09 19.10
C GLU A 23 -0.96 21.01 19.32
N ARG A 24 -2.21 21.23 18.89
CA ARG A 24 -3.28 20.20 18.94
C ARG A 24 -2.96 19.02 18.04
N ASN A 25 -2.42 19.27 16.83
CA ASN A 25 -2.02 18.19 15.92
C ASN A 25 -0.92 17.33 16.53
N ILE A 26 0.07 17.93 17.20
CA ILE A 26 1.12 17.20 17.91
C ILE A 26 0.53 16.36 19.03
N ALA A 27 -0.31 16.94 19.89
CA ALA A 27 -0.94 16.23 21.00
C ALA A 27 -1.82 15.06 20.51
N PHE A 28 -2.55 15.24 19.41
CA PHE A 28 -3.31 14.19 18.75
C PHE A 28 -2.39 13.04 18.28
N CYS A 29 -1.31 13.35 17.57
CA CYS A 29 -0.35 12.36 17.13
C CYS A 29 0.30 11.62 18.31
N ASP A 30 0.71 12.34 19.34
CA ASP A 30 1.35 11.75 20.53
C ASP A 30 0.42 10.80 21.30
N SER A 31 -0.88 11.03 21.25
CA SER A 31 -1.87 10.15 21.88
C SER A 31 -2.15 8.88 21.09
N LEU A 32 -2.13 8.92 19.76
CA LEU A 32 -2.50 7.80 18.90
C LEU A 32 -1.33 6.96 18.43
N LEU A 33 -0.14 7.56 18.21
CA LEU A 33 1.03 6.84 17.72
C LEU A 33 1.38 5.62 18.57
N PRO A 34 1.40 5.65 19.92
CA PRO A 34 1.71 4.47 20.71
C PRO A 34 0.73 3.31 20.46
N ILE A 35 -0.56 3.62 20.33
CA ILE A 35 -1.62 2.63 20.07
C ILE A 35 -1.41 1.99 18.69
N LYS A 36 -1.14 2.81 17.68
CA LYS A 36 -0.87 2.32 16.32
C LYS A 36 0.42 1.50 16.21
N LEU A 37 1.45 1.86 16.97
CA LEU A 37 2.69 1.09 17.04
C LEU A 37 2.48 -0.29 17.70
N GLU A 38 1.66 -0.38 18.74
CA GLU A 38 1.29 -1.67 19.34
C GLU A 38 0.46 -2.52 18.37
N GLU A 39 -0.52 -1.93 17.68
CA GLU A 39 -1.34 -2.58 16.68
C GLU A 39 -0.48 -3.17 15.55
N VAL A 40 0.46 -2.40 15.01
CA VAL A 40 1.33 -2.84 13.91
C VAL A 40 2.23 -3.99 14.32
N GLU A 41 2.78 -3.99 15.55
CA GLU A 41 3.60 -5.10 16.04
C GLU A 41 2.78 -6.39 16.21
N GLY A 42 1.51 -6.28 16.56
CA GLY A 42 0.58 -7.40 16.55
C GLY A 42 0.36 -7.99 15.16
N LEU A 43 0.10 -7.13 14.17
CA LEU A 43 -0.15 -7.53 12.79
C LEU A 43 1.09 -8.14 12.12
N LYS A 44 2.28 -7.57 12.31
CA LYS A 44 3.55 -8.05 11.74
C LYS A 44 3.86 -9.52 12.05
N LYS A 45 3.33 -10.08 13.12
CA LYS A 45 3.57 -11.49 13.49
C LYS A 45 3.17 -12.49 12.40
N GLY A 46 2.21 -12.15 11.56
CA GLY A 46 1.76 -12.95 10.41
C GLY A 46 2.64 -12.86 9.17
N PHE A 47 3.61 -11.94 9.16
CA PHE A 47 4.41 -11.60 7.99
C PHE A 47 5.86 -12.06 8.12
N ALA A 48 6.49 -12.35 6.98
CA ALA A 48 7.93 -12.39 6.80
C ALA A 48 8.39 -11.00 6.33
N PHE A 49 9.54 -10.57 6.82
CA PHE A 49 10.16 -9.32 6.38
C PHE A 49 11.27 -9.65 5.39
N GLU A 50 11.19 -9.08 4.20
CA GLU A 50 12.15 -9.27 3.11
C GLU A 50 12.78 -7.92 2.79
N LYS A 51 14.11 -7.86 2.82
CA LYS A 51 14.87 -6.67 2.45
C LYS A 51 16.23 -7.09 1.89
N ASP A 52 16.53 -6.67 0.68
CA ASP A 52 17.89 -6.75 0.17
C ASP A 52 18.68 -5.55 0.70
N SER A 53 19.52 -5.79 1.72
CA SER A 53 20.29 -4.74 2.40
C SER A 53 21.29 -4.02 1.50
N VAL A 54 21.58 -4.54 0.29
CA VAL A 54 22.53 -3.97 -0.66
C VAL A 54 21.84 -3.03 -1.65
N TYR A 55 20.59 -3.35 -2.04
CA TYR A 55 19.90 -2.66 -3.14
C TYR A 55 18.60 -1.97 -2.72
N GLU A 56 18.06 -2.29 -1.54
CA GLU A 56 16.78 -1.74 -1.08
C GLU A 56 16.97 -0.90 0.18
N GLU A 57 16.49 0.35 0.15
CA GLU A 57 16.43 1.22 1.34
C GLU A 57 15.26 0.82 2.25
N ILE A 58 14.16 0.37 1.67
CA ILE A 58 12.90 0.05 2.33
C ILE A 58 12.58 -1.42 2.09
N GLY A 59 12.32 -2.18 3.16
CA GLY A 59 11.95 -3.59 3.09
C GLY A 59 10.44 -3.79 2.90
N ASN A 60 10.05 -5.04 2.63
CA ASN A 60 8.69 -5.45 2.36
C ASN A 60 8.21 -6.51 3.36
N TYR A 61 6.97 -6.40 3.80
CA TYR A 61 6.27 -7.43 4.58
C TYR A 61 5.44 -8.30 3.63
N ILE A 62 5.71 -9.60 3.65
CA ILE A 62 4.99 -10.60 2.85
C ILE A 62 4.27 -11.56 3.81
N TRP A 63 2.98 -11.82 3.57
CA TRP A 63 2.24 -12.80 4.37
C TRP A 63 2.93 -14.17 4.30
N LYS A 64 3.24 -14.79 5.45
CA LYS A 64 4.06 -16.00 5.54
C LYS A 64 3.62 -17.17 4.65
N GLN A 65 2.33 -17.23 4.31
CA GLN A 65 1.81 -18.27 3.42
C GLN A 65 1.95 -17.91 1.93
N GLN A 66 2.29 -16.65 1.61
CA GLN A 66 2.49 -16.16 0.25
C GLN A 66 3.96 -15.95 -0.15
N THR A 67 4.91 -16.41 0.66
CA THR A 67 6.32 -16.42 0.25
C THR A 67 6.52 -17.27 -1.00
N ILE A 68 7.50 -16.92 -1.82
CA ILE A 68 7.74 -17.57 -3.12
C ILE A 68 7.97 -19.06 -2.95
N GLU A 69 8.74 -19.48 -1.95
CA GLU A 69 9.10 -20.89 -1.69
C GLU A 69 7.88 -21.77 -1.44
N ARG A 70 6.82 -21.21 -0.88
CA ARG A 70 5.56 -21.93 -0.59
C ARG A 70 4.59 -21.97 -1.75
N ASN A 71 4.84 -21.17 -2.80
CA ASN A 71 3.92 -20.96 -3.91
C ASN A 71 4.56 -21.27 -5.29
N VAL A 72 5.56 -22.10 -5.29
CA VAL A 72 6.21 -22.56 -6.52
C VAL A 72 5.20 -23.31 -7.40
N GLN A 73 5.30 -23.12 -8.71
CA GLN A 73 4.53 -23.85 -9.73
C GLN A 73 2.99 -23.67 -9.63
N ARG A 74 2.50 -22.53 -9.18
CA ARG A 74 1.06 -22.24 -9.19
C ARG A 74 0.74 -20.87 -9.80
N CYS A 75 -0.50 -20.75 -10.32
CA CYS A 75 -1.07 -19.46 -10.71
C CYS A 75 -1.82 -18.88 -9.54
N TYR A 76 -1.52 -17.63 -9.15
CA TYR A 76 -2.16 -16.96 -8.02
C TYR A 76 -1.94 -15.44 -8.06
N VAL A 77 -2.63 -14.75 -7.20
CA VAL A 77 -2.39 -13.33 -6.93
C VAL A 77 -1.76 -13.22 -5.55
N ARG A 78 -0.59 -12.61 -5.48
CA ARG A 78 0.11 -12.33 -4.22
C ARG A 78 0.15 -10.84 -3.95
N CYS A 79 0.49 -10.47 -2.72
CA CYS A 79 0.68 -9.09 -2.33
C CYS A 79 1.83 -8.94 -1.33
N GLY A 80 2.25 -7.70 -1.19
CA GLY A 80 3.16 -7.28 -0.14
C GLY A 80 2.93 -5.82 0.18
N VAL A 81 3.53 -5.36 1.28
CA VAL A 81 3.49 -3.96 1.71
C VAL A 81 4.86 -3.56 2.21
N ASN A 82 5.31 -2.36 1.85
CA ASN A 82 6.57 -1.84 2.34
C ASN A 82 6.44 -1.25 3.76
N GLU A 83 7.57 -0.85 4.37
CA GLU A 83 7.62 -0.26 5.71
C GLU A 83 6.83 1.06 5.83
N GLU A 84 6.50 1.70 4.71
CA GLU A 84 5.75 2.96 4.64
C GLU A 84 4.24 2.76 4.42
N GLY A 85 3.78 1.51 4.32
CA GLY A 85 2.39 1.17 4.08
C GLY A 85 1.98 1.18 2.60
N GLU A 86 2.92 1.25 1.67
CA GLU A 86 2.63 1.17 0.24
C GLU A 86 2.50 -0.29 -0.17
N MET A 87 1.29 -0.66 -0.60
CA MET A 87 0.94 -2.02 -0.99
C MET A 87 1.14 -2.24 -2.48
N TYR A 88 1.49 -3.47 -2.85
CA TYR A 88 1.49 -3.92 -4.24
C TYR A 88 0.73 -5.25 -4.38
N LEU A 89 0.19 -5.49 -5.57
CA LEU A 89 -0.28 -6.80 -6.01
C LEU A 89 0.68 -7.36 -7.06
N ALA A 90 0.77 -8.68 -7.15
CA ALA A 90 1.43 -9.33 -8.27
C ALA A 90 0.60 -10.54 -8.73
N SER A 91 0.30 -10.58 -10.02
CA SER A 91 -0.30 -11.75 -10.64
C SER A 91 0.80 -12.67 -11.14
N VAL A 92 0.75 -13.93 -10.72
CA VAL A 92 1.72 -14.97 -11.09
C VAL A 92 1.02 -16.01 -11.93
N TYR A 93 1.53 -16.20 -13.13
CA TYR A 93 1.15 -17.31 -14.00
C TYR A 93 2.28 -18.33 -14.07
N TYR A 94 1.93 -19.62 -14.02
CA TYR A 94 2.84 -20.73 -14.24
C TYR A 94 2.21 -21.72 -15.22
N GLY A 95 2.91 -22.07 -16.29
CA GLY A 95 2.40 -23.02 -17.28
C GLY A 95 3.42 -23.36 -18.37
N GLY A 96 3.08 -24.31 -19.23
CA GLY A 96 3.99 -24.79 -20.28
C GLY A 96 4.26 -23.79 -21.41
N ARG A 97 3.38 -22.81 -21.62
CA ARG A 97 3.52 -21.77 -22.65
C ARG A 97 3.19 -20.41 -22.09
N PRO A 98 3.87 -19.34 -22.51
CA PRO A 98 3.55 -17.99 -22.07
C PRO A 98 2.13 -17.58 -22.53
N ILE A 99 1.44 -16.85 -21.65
CA ILE A 99 0.15 -16.20 -21.95
C ILE A 99 0.31 -14.72 -22.25
N GLU A 100 1.45 -14.13 -21.88
CA GLU A 100 1.82 -12.72 -22.15
C GLU A 100 0.85 -11.72 -21.50
N HIS A 101 0.39 -12.02 -20.29
CA HIS A 101 -0.55 -11.15 -19.61
C HIS A 101 0.10 -9.84 -19.16
N THR A 102 -0.72 -8.79 -19.09
CA THR A 102 -0.29 -7.46 -18.66
C THR A 102 -1.16 -6.92 -17.51
N GLY A 103 -2.27 -7.58 -17.21
CA GLY A 103 -3.20 -7.18 -16.18
C GLY A 103 -4.03 -8.35 -15.69
N ILE A 104 -4.88 -8.09 -14.70
CA ILE A 104 -5.93 -9.01 -14.25
C ILE A 104 -7.25 -8.29 -14.10
N LYS A 105 -8.32 -9.02 -14.37
CA LYS A 105 -9.71 -8.66 -14.07
C LYS A 105 -10.25 -9.61 -13.02
N LEU A 106 -10.75 -9.04 -11.95
CA LEU A 106 -11.43 -9.73 -10.86
C LEU A 106 -12.94 -9.59 -11.06
N SER A 107 -13.70 -10.67 -10.89
CA SER A 107 -15.15 -10.58 -11.05
C SER A 107 -15.90 -11.55 -10.14
N LEU A 108 -17.13 -11.16 -9.76
CA LEU A 108 -18.10 -12.00 -9.08
C LEU A 108 -19.13 -12.56 -10.07
N LYS A 109 -19.91 -13.53 -9.56
CA LYS A 109 -20.98 -14.15 -10.36
C LYS A 109 -22.11 -13.19 -10.74
N ASP A 110 -22.34 -12.16 -9.93
CA ASP A 110 -23.36 -11.12 -10.16
C ASP A 110 -22.97 -10.04 -11.17
N GLY A 111 -21.74 -10.11 -11.70
CA GLY A 111 -21.23 -9.18 -12.71
C GLY A 111 -20.41 -8.01 -12.15
N GLN A 112 -20.31 -7.86 -10.84
CA GLN A 112 -19.38 -6.88 -10.26
C GLN A 112 -17.95 -7.25 -10.62
N PHE A 113 -17.11 -6.24 -10.91
CA PHE A 113 -15.72 -6.47 -11.27
C PHE A 113 -14.82 -5.29 -10.88
N ALA A 114 -13.52 -5.58 -10.79
CA ALA A 114 -12.44 -4.60 -10.75
C ALA A 114 -11.28 -5.09 -11.62
N GLU A 115 -10.45 -4.16 -12.08
CA GLU A 115 -9.30 -4.45 -12.93
C GLU A 115 -8.05 -3.76 -12.37
N THR A 116 -6.89 -4.36 -12.62
CA THR A 116 -5.62 -3.65 -12.45
C THR A 116 -5.30 -2.82 -13.68
N ALA A 117 -4.37 -1.89 -13.56
CA ALA A 117 -3.78 -1.27 -14.74
C ALA A 117 -3.07 -2.33 -15.61
N SER A 118 -2.95 -2.05 -16.90
CA SER A 118 -2.14 -2.87 -17.81
C SER A 118 -0.69 -2.44 -17.73
N ILE A 119 0.21 -3.39 -17.37
CA ILE A 119 1.66 -3.19 -17.30
C ILE A 119 2.30 -3.96 -18.44
N PRO A 120 2.73 -3.30 -19.52
CA PRO A 120 3.44 -3.95 -20.62
C PRO A 120 4.74 -4.61 -20.16
N TYR A 121 5.20 -5.61 -20.92
CA TYR A 121 6.47 -6.28 -20.63
C TYR A 121 7.63 -5.27 -20.67
N ASP A 122 8.36 -5.18 -19.54
CA ASP A 122 9.49 -4.25 -19.34
C ASP A 122 10.74 -4.94 -18.74
N GLY A 123 10.62 -6.21 -18.37
CA GLY A 123 11.67 -6.97 -17.68
C GLY A 123 11.82 -6.64 -16.19
N GLY A 124 11.02 -5.70 -15.65
CA GLY A 124 11.02 -5.27 -14.26
C GLY A 124 9.68 -5.55 -13.58
N LEU A 125 8.68 -4.67 -13.74
CA LEU A 125 7.35 -4.87 -13.18
C LEU A 125 6.57 -5.97 -13.89
N ASN A 126 6.83 -6.18 -15.17
CA ASN A 126 6.31 -7.31 -15.95
C ASN A 126 7.48 -8.08 -16.51
N TYR A 127 7.74 -9.26 -15.96
CA TYR A 127 8.82 -10.13 -16.42
C TYR A 127 8.36 -11.58 -16.53
N ARG A 128 9.13 -12.35 -17.29
CA ARG A 128 8.93 -13.78 -17.47
C ARG A 128 10.25 -14.52 -17.58
N PHE A 129 10.25 -15.75 -17.13
CA PHE A 129 11.39 -16.65 -17.27
C PHE A 129 10.92 -18.08 -17.53
N LYS A 130 11.82 -18.89 -18.07
CA LYS A 130 11.60 -20.32 -18.31
C LYS A 130 12.48 -21.14 -17.38
N ASP A 131 11.87 -22.14 -16.79
CA ASP A 131 12.56 -23.12 -15.97
C ASP A 131 11.97 -24.52 -16.22
N MET A 132 12.84 -25.51 -16.46
CA MET A 132 12.46 -26.93 -16.70
C MET A 132 11.30 -27.12 -17.70
N GLY A 133 11.25 -26.32 -18.78
CA GLY A 133 10.22 -26.42 -19.81
C GLY A 133 8.91 -25.66 -19.48
N SER A 134 8.78 -25.11 -18.30
CA SER A 134 7.64 -24.26 -17.90
C SER A 134 8.00 -22.78 -17.96
N THR A 135 6.98 -21.94 -18.13
CA THR A 135 7.10 -20.47 -18.12
C THR A 135 6.43 -19.92 -16.86
N THR A 136 7.14 -19.06 -16.15
CA THR A 136 6.57 -18.22 -15.11
C THR A 136 6.49 -16.78 -15.62
N GLU A 137 5.33 -16.16 -15.48
CA GLU A 137 5.13 -14.74 -15.76
C GLU A 137 4.69 -14.06 -14.47
N VAL A 138 5.28 -12.90 -14.18
CA VAL A 138 4.94 -12.09 -13.00
C VAL A 138 4.70 -10.67 -13.46
N VAL A 139 3.52 -10.14 -13.10
CA VAL A 139 3.17 -8.73 -13.33
C VAL A 139 2.86 -8.08 -11.99
N THR A 140 3.60 -7.05 -11.65
CA THR A 140 3.50 -6.32 -10.38
C THR A 140 2.82 -4.97 -10.58
N TYR A 141 1.79 -4.72 -9.80
CA TYR A 141 0.98 -3.50 -9.82
C TYR A 141 1.21 -2.74 -8.52
N LYS A 142 1.65 -1.48 -8.60
CA LYS A 142 1.96 -0.62 -7.44
C LYS A 142 1.03 0.58 -7.39
N GLY A 143 0.76 1.08 -6.17
CA GLY A 143 0.00 2.29 -5.95
C GLY A 143 -1.39 2.25 -6.61
N GLU A 144 -1.74 3.29 -7.36
CA GLU A 144 -3.05 3.42 -8.04
C GLU A 144 -3.36 2.29 -9.04
N HIS A 145 -2.34 1.58 -9.53
CA HIS A 145 -2.51 0.48 -10.47
C HIS A 145 -3.16 -0.77 -9.89
N CYS A 146 -3.30 -0.88 -8.57
CA CYS A 146 -3.92 -2.02 -7.91
C CYS A 146 -4.96 -1.67 -6.84
N VAL A 147 -5.19 -0.40 -6.52
CA VAL A 147 -6.08 0.03 -5.43
C VAL A 147 -7.48 -0.55 -5.56
N ASP A 148 -8.09 -0.46 -6.75
CA ASP A 148 -9.44 -0.95 -6.98
C ASP A 148 -9.50 -2.49 -6.86
N ALA A 149 -8.49 -3.20 -7.34
CA ALA A 149 -8.40 -4.65 -7.24
C ALA A 149 -8.23 -5.10 -5.77
N VAL A 150 -7.37 -4.43 -5.00
CA VAL A 150 -7.18 -4.70 -3.57
C VAL A 150 -8.48 -4.48 -2.80
N LYS A 151 -9.13 -3.34 -3.01
CA LYS A 151 -10.40 -2.99 -2.37
C LYS A 151 -11.50 -4.00 -2.72
N PHE A 152 -11.59 -4.39 -3.99
CA PHE A 152 -12.54 -5.39 -4.44
C PHE A 152 -12.36 -6.73 -3.72
N ILE A 153 -11.11 -7.19 -3.55
CA ILE A 153 -10.82 -8.43 -2.83
C ILE A 153 -11.18 -8.29 -1.34
N TYR A 154 -10.83 -7.14 -0.73
CA TYR A 154 -11.13 -6.85 0.66
C TYR A 154 -12.64 -6.88 0.95
N ASP A 155 -13.42 -6.18 0.12
CA ASP A 155 -14.88 -6.08 0.27
C ASP A 155 -15.58 -7.42 -0.01
N ASN A 156 -14.96 -8.32 -0.77
CA ASN A 156 -15.52 -9.59 -1.25
C ASN A 156 -14.73 -10.83 -0.78
N GLU A 157 -14.05 -10.76 0.38
CA GLU A 157 -13.19 -11.85 0.89
C GLU A 157 -13.91 -13.20 0.95
N LYS A 158 -15.21 -13.21 1.30
CA LYS A 158 -16.02 -14.43 1.45
C LYS A 158 -16.60 -14.94 0.14
N GLU A 159 -16.55 -14.15 -0.91
CA GLU A 159 -17.11 -14.49 -2.21
C GLU A 159 -16.14 -15.29 -3.07
N ARG A 160 -16.68 -15.99 -4.06
CA ARG A 160 -15.88 -16.69 -5.07
C ARG A 160 -15.42 -15.72 -6.14
N ILE A 161 -14.19 -15.25 -6.05
CA ILE A 161 -13.62 -14.31 -7.00
C ILE A 161 -13.00 -15.07 -8.18
N LYS A 162 -13.45 -14.75 -9.40
CA LYS A 162 -12.84 -15.18 -10.64
C LYS A 162 -11.72 -14.19 -10.98
N VAL A 163 -10.54 -14.69 -11.33
CA VAL A 163 -9.39 -13.91 -11.80
C VAL A 163 -9.13 -14.27 -13.25
N GLU A 164 -9.25 -13.31 -14.13
CA GLU A 164 -8.94 -13.43 -15.54
C GLU A 164 -7.65 -12.65 -15.83
N TYR A 165 -6.64 -13.34 -16.37
CA TYR A 165 -5.40 -12.73 -16.84
C TYR A 165 -5.65 -12.08 -18.19
N THR A 166 -5.35 -10.79 -18.31
CA THR A 166 -5.70 -9.95 -19.46
C THR A 166 -4.46 -9.45 -20.21
N GLY A 167 -4.66 -8.94 -21.43
CA GLY A 167 -3.61 -8.35 -22.26
C GLY A 167 -2.90 -9.32 -23.21
N GLY A 168 -3.00 -10.63 -22.96
CA GLY A 168 -2.44 -11.67 -23.78
C GLY A 168 -3.45 -12.79 -24.05
N LYS A 169 -3.01 -14.06 -24.01
CA LYS A 169 -3.90 -15.20 -24.14
C LYS A 169 -4.77 -15.32 -22.88
N PRO A 170 -6.10 -15.45 -23.03
CA PRO A 170 -6.98 -15.56 -21.88
C PRO A 170 -6.62 -16.76 -21.00
N TYR A 171 -6.52 -16.50 -19.70
CA TYR A 171 -6.33 -17.54 -18.69
C TYR A 171 -7.14 -17.18 -17.44
N ILE A 172 -7.79 -18.15 -16.86
CA ILE A 172 -8.74 -17.92 -15.75
C ILE A 172 -8.39 -18.85 -14.60
N ILE A 173 -8.36 -18.29 -13.41
CA ILE A 173 -8.33 -19.04 -12.15
C ILE A 173 -9.45 -18.53 -11.22
N TYR A 174 -9.68 -19.25 -10.14
CA TYR A 174 -10.46 -18.77 -8.99
C TYR A 174 -9.51 -18.54 -7.83
N MET A 175 -9.65 -17.40 -7.18
CA MET A 175 -8.80 -17.03 -6.05
C MET A 175 -9.03 -17.97 -4.88
N ALA A 176 -7.97 -18.55 -4.34
CA ALA A 176 -8.05 -19.38 -3.15
C ALA A 176 -8.33 -18.52 -1.90
N ASP A 177 -9.04 -19.08 -0.92
CA ASP A 177 -9.36 -18.38 0.33
C ASP A 177 -8.11 -17.95 1.10
N ALA A 178 -7.04 -18.75 1.04
CA ALA A 178 -5.75 -18.40 1.63
C ALA A 178 -5.12 -17.16 0.98
N ASP A 179 -5.26 -16.98 -0.35
CA ASP A 179 -4.76 -15.82 -1.07
C ASP A 179 -5.60 -14.56 -0.76
N LYS A 180 -6.93 -14.70 -0.71
CA LYS A 180 -7.83 -13.60 -0.29
C LYS A 180 -7.49 -13.14 1.13
N LYS A 181 -7.37 -14.07 2.07
CA LYS A 181 -7.00 -13.78 3.46
C LYS A 181 -5.63 -13.09 3.57
N ALA A 182 -4.66 -13.51 2.78
CA ALA A 182 -3.34 -12.87 2.74
C ALA A 182 -3.45 -11.41 2.30
N ILE A 183 -4.22 -11.13 1.23
CA ILE A 183 -4.42 -9.77 0.71
C ILE A 183 -5.16 -8.89 1.73
N VAL A 184 -6.21 -9.41 2.38
CA VAL A 184 -6.95 -8.70 3.44
C VAL A 184 -6.04 -8.35 4.62
N ASN A 185 -5.24 -9.30 5.11
CA ASN A 185 -4.29 -9.02 6.20
C ASN A 185 -3.20 -8.03 5.79
N THR A 186 -2.72 -8.11 4.54
CA THR A 186 -1.74 -7.16 4.02
C THR A 186 -2.33 -5.75 3.90
N PHE A 187 -3.59 -5.63 3.48
CA PHE A 187 -4.31 -4.35 3.44
C PHE A 187 -4.47 -3.74 4.83
N ASN A 188 -4.82 -4.55 5.84
CA ASN A 188 -4.91 -4.09 7.22
C ASN A 188 -3.56 -3.58 7.74
N LEU A 189 -2.47 -4.32 7.48
CA LEU A 189 -1.12 -3.87 7.84
C LEU A 189 -0.72 -2.59 7.10
N ALA A 190 -1.01 -2.50 5.80
CA ALA A 190 -0.74 -1.34 4.97
C ALA A 190 -1.44 -0.08 5.50
N THR A 191 -2.70 -0.21 5.92
CA THR A 191 -3.49 0.89 6.49
C THR A 191 -2.83 1.42 7.77
N VAL A 192 -2.46 0.55 8.70
CA VAL A 192 -1.84 0.98 9.98
C VAL A 192 -0.46 1.61 9.75
N LEU A 193 0.37 1.03 8.86
CA LEU A 193 1.67 1.60 8.50
C LEU A 193 1.54 2.98 7.83
N SER A 194 0.57 3.15 6.93
CA SER A 194 0.28 4.43 6.27
C SER A 194 -0.23 5.48 7.26
N ASP A 195 -1.07 5.08 8.23
CA ASP A 195 -1.53 5.96 9.32
C ASP A 195 -0.33 6.46 10.14
N ILE A 196 0.58 5.57 10.54
CA ILE A 196 1.80 5.92 11.30
C ILE A 196 2.67 6.89 10.51
N LYS A 197 2.91 6.64 9.22
CA LYS A 197 3.67 7.54 8.34
C LYS A 197 3.02 8.92 8.28
N SER A 198 1.70 8.97 8.09
CA SER A 198 0.93 10.20 7.99
C SER A 198 0.97 11.01 9.30
N MET A 199 0.84 10.35 10.44
CA MET A 199 0.92 10.99 11.77
C MET A 199 2.33 11.55 12.04
N ASN A 200 3.39 10.79 11.72
CA ASN A 200 4.76 11.28 11.86
C ASN A 200 5.02 12.50 10.97
N THR A 201 4.54 12.47 9.73
CA THR A 201 4.65 13.60 8.80
C THR A 201 3.87 14.83 9.30
N LEU A 202 2.66 14.64 9.85
CA LEU A 202 1.84 15.71 10.41
C LEU A 202 2.53 16.33 11.63
N LYS A 203 3.08 15.51 12.52
CA LYS A 203 3.81 15.95 13.71
C LYS A 203 5.03 16.79 13.31
N GLU A 204 5.88 16.28 12.42
CA GLU A 204 7.06 16.99 11.95
C GLU A 204 6.71 18.35 11.28
N LYS A 205 5.69 18.37 10.42
CA LYS A 205 5.20 19.62 9.80
C LYS A 205 4.68 20.61 10.85
N SER A 206 3.99 20.12 11.88
CA SER A 206 3.45 20.95 12.95
C SER A 206 4.56 21.55 13.83
N GLU A 207 5.59 20.77 14.15
CA GLU A 207 6.77 21.23 14.88
C GLU A 207 7.52 22.33 14.10
N LYS A 208 7.78 22.12 12.81
CA LYS A 208 8.40 23.12 11.93
C LYS A 208 7.55 24.40 11.82
N LYS A 209 6.22 24.25 11.72
CA LYS A 209 5.27 25.39 11.67
C LYS A 209 5.32 26.21 12.96
N ILE A 210 5.34 25.55 14.11
CA ILE A 210 5.43 26.24 15.41
C ILE A 210 6.72 27.03 15.52
N ALA A 211 7.87 26.41 15.18
CA ALA A 211 9.16 27.08 15.23
C ALA A 211 9.19 28.33 14.33
N TYR A 212 8.71 28.22 13.10
CA TYR A 212 8.61 29.34 12.17
C TYR A 212 7.72 30.47 12.69
N LEU A 213 6.52 30.14 13.20
CA LEU A 213 5.56 31.13 13.65
C LEU A 213 6.00 31.83 14.94
N LYS A 214 6.66 31.13 15.87
CA LYS A 214 7.22 31.75 17.09
C LYS A 214 8.28 32.77 16.75
N ASN A 215 9.21 32.47 15.83
CA ASN A 215 10.21 33.43 15.34
C ASN A 215 9.56 34.68 14.73
N LYS A 216 8.44 34.51 14.01
CA LYS A 216 7.68 35.63 13.43
C LYS A 216 6.81 36.40 14.41
N LEU A 217 6.58 35.92 15.61
CA LEU A 217 5.90 36.64 16.69
C LEU A 217 6.87 37.49 17.53
N GLU A 218 8.15 37.15 17.51
CA GLU A 218 9.24 37.88 18.19
C GLU A 218 9.77 39.07 17.34
N GLU A 219 9.52 39.10 16.02
CA GLU A 219 9.80 40.25 15.11
C GLU A 219 8.68 41.33 15.20
#